data_5988198b32fd4e5365e2c16962ff694b
#
_entry.id   5988198b32fd4e5365e2c16962ff694b
#
_cell.length_a   1.000
_cell.length_b   1.000
_cell.length_c   1.000
_cell.angle_alpha   90.00
_cell.angle_beta   90.00
_cell.angle_gamma   90.00
#
_symmetry.space_group_name_H-M   'P 1'
#
loop_
_entity.id
_entity.type
_entity.pdbx_description
1 polymer ?
#
loop_
_entity_poly.entity_id
_entity_poly.type
_entity_poly.pdbx_seq_one_letter_code
_entity_poly.pdbx_strand_id
1 'polypeptide(L)' 'MQAAVGDRIVVKSRHTGEPARSGRVVEVHGPGGTPPYLVEWDDSGRTTLFFPGSDATVEHLGRAAS' A
#
# COMPACT_ATOMS: atom_id res chain seq x y z
N MET A 1 -9.78 1.01 -6.10
CA MET A 1 -8.57 0.28 -5.67
C MET A 1 -8.97 -0.81 -4.70
N GLN A 2 -8.42 -1.97 -4.86
CA GLN A 2 -8.67 -3.09 -3.95
C GLN A 2 -7.36 -3.71 -3.52
N ALA A 3 -7.27 -4.03 -2.23
CA ALA A 3 -6.10 -4.68 -1.69
C ALA A 3 -6.52 -5.65 -0.59
N ALA A 4 -5.64 -6.56 -0.26
CA ALA A 4 -5.85 -7.51 0.82
C ALA A 4 -4.64 -7.47 1.76
N VAL A 5 -4.83 -8.00 2.96
CA VAL A 5 -3.73 -8.13 3.92
C VAL A 5 -2.60 -8.94 3.26
N GLY A 6 -1.39 -8.42 3.33
CA GLY A 6 -0.23 -9.03 2.69
C GLY A 6 0.14 -8.41 1.35
N ASP A 7 -0.76 -7.65 0.75
CA ASP A 7 -0.43 -6.94 -0.49
C ASP A 7 0.51 -5.78 -0.19
N ARG A 8 1.20 -5.32 -1.23
CA ARG A 8 2.15 -4.22 -1.11
C ARG A 8 1.58 -2.96 -1.75
N ILE A 9 1.73 -1.85 -1.05
CA ILE A 9 1.39 -0.52 -1.56
C ILE A 9 2.68 0.16 -1.99
N VAL A 10 2.68 0.73 -3.19
CA VAL A 10 3.81 1.52 -3.68
C VAL A 10 3.29 2.92 -4.01
N VAL A 11 3.89 3.91 -3.37
CA VAL A 11 3.53 5.32 -3.58
C VAL A 11 4.67 5.98 -4.33
N LYS A 12 4.41 6.42 -5.54
CA LYS A 12 5.43 7.08 -6.35
C LYS A 12 5.60 8.51 -5.89
N SER A 13 6.86 8.96 -5.82
CA SER A 13 7.15 10.33 -5.50
C SER A 13 6.88 11.23 -6.71
N ARG A 14 6.34 12.40 -6.43
CA ARG A 14 6.15 13.44 -7.46
C ARG A 14 7.38 14.30 -7.66
N HIS A 15 8.34 14.19 -6.76
CA HIS A 15 9.54 15.02 -6.80
C HIS A 15 10.69 14.24 -7.42
N THR A 16 11.37 14.91 -8.33
CA THR A 16 12.55 14.32 -8.96
C THR A 16 13.61 14.01 -7.91
N GLY A 17 14.17 12.81 -7.96
CA GLY A 17 15.22 12.40 -7.06
C GLY A 17 14.76 11.79 -5.75
N GLU A 18 13.48 11.79 -5.47
CA GLU A 18 12.97 11.10 -4.29
C GLU A 18 12.56 9.67 -4.63
N PRO A 19 12.92 8.69 -3.79
CA PRO A 19 12.53 7.31 -4.04
C PRO A 19 11.04 7.10 -3.80
N ALA A 20 10.50 6.11 -4.47
CA ALA A 20 9.14 5.67 -4.17
C ALA A 20 9.10 5.10 -2.76
N ARG A 21 7.96 5.26 -2.11
CA ARG A 21 7.73 4.74 -0.78
C ARG A 21 6.87 3.49 -0.89
N SER A 22 7.18 2.46 -0.12
CA SER A 22 6.39 1.24 -0.15
C SER A 22 6.16 0.69 1.24
N GLY A 23 5.10 -0.09 1.36
CA GLY A 23 4.76 -0.74 2.60
C GLY A 23 3.85 -1.92 2.36
N ARG A 24 3.54 -2.63 3.43
CA ARG A 24 2.69 -3.81 3.37
C ARG A 24 1.36 -3.52 4.04
N VAL A 25 0.28 -3.94 3.40
CA VAL A 25 -1.05 -3.83 3.99
C VAL A 25 -1.18 -4.85 5.13
N VAL A 26 -1.45 -4.35 6.33
CA VAL A 26 -1.65 -5.21 7.50
C VAL A 26 -3.11 -5.28 7.92
N GLU A 27 -3.93 -4.29 7.53
CA GLU A 27 -5.38 -4.34 7.72
C GLU A 27 -6.06 -3.59 6.58
N VAL A 28 -7.27 -4.03 6.26
CA VAL A 28 -8.13 -3.37 5.29
C VAL A 28 -9.37 -2.88 6.03
N HIS A 29 -9.62 -1.59 6.00
CA HIS A 29 -10.70 -0.98 6.76
C HIS A 29 -11.96 -0.73 5.94
N GLY A 30 -11.85 -0.70 4.61
CA GLY A 30 -13.01 -0.53 3.75
C GLY A 30 -13.58 -1.87 3.31
N PRO A 31 -14.86 -1.91 2.95
CA PRO A 31 -15.49 -3.15 2.50
C PRO A 31 -14.92 -3.59 1.14
N GLY A 32 -14.82 -4.91 0.93
CA GLY A 32 -14.41 -5.46 -0.35
C GLY A 32 -12.97 -5.18 -0.75
N GLY A 33 -12.10 -4.88 0.20
CA GLY A 33 -10.71 -4.57 -0.10
C GLY A 33 -10.46 -3.11 -0.45
N THR A 34 -11.41 -2.23 -0.11
CA THR A 34 -11.28 -0.80 -0.41
C THR A 34 -10.57 -0.05 0.71
N PRO A 35 -10.02 1.14 0.40
CA PRO A 35 -9.36 1.95 1.44
C PRO A 35 -10.35 2.44 2.50
N PRO A 36 -9.84 2.90 3.63
CA PRO A 36 -8.42 3.06 3.94
C PRO A 36 -7.75 1.76 4.35
N TYR A 37 -6.41 1.76 4.26
CA TYR A 37 -5.60 0.61 4.64
C TYR A 37 -4.68 0.96 5.80
N LEU A 38 -4.44 0.01 6.67
CA LEU A 38 -3.37 0.13 7.66
C LEU A 38 -2.12 -0.45 7.02
N VAL A 39 -1.09 0.37 6.88
CA VAL A 39 0.11 0.02 6.13
C VAL A 39 1.33 0.11 7.02
N GLU A 40 2.13 -0.95 7.03
CA GLU A 40 3.43 -0.95 7.67
C GLU A 40 4.47 -0.53 6.64
N TRP A 41 5.08 0.63 6.83
CA TRP A 41 5.98 1.23 5.87
C TRP A 41 7.39 0.64 5.98
N ASP A 42 7.99 0.33 4.83
CA ASP A 42 9.32 -0.30 4.81
C ASP A 42 10.42 0.63 5.31
N ASP A 43 10.29 1.93 5.03
CA ASP A 43 11.34 2.90 5.34
C ASP A 43 11.46 3.20 6.84
N SER A 44 10.38 3.11 7.57
CA SER A 44 10.38 3.48 8.98
C SER A 44 9.93 2.36 9.91
N GLY A 45 9.32 1.32 9.38
CA GLY A 45 8.70 0.27 10.19
C GLY A 45 7.44 0.71 10.91
N ARG A 46 6.98 1.92 10.67
CA ARG A 46 5.77 2.43 11.30
C ARG A 46 4.54 1.93 10.57
N THR A 47 3.47 1.77 11.34
CA THR A 47 2.18 1.36 10.81
C THR A 47 1.23 2.54 10.93
N THR A 48 0.71 3.00 9.79
CA THR A 48 -0.20 4.15 9.76
C THR A 48 -1.40 3.86 8.86
N LEU A 49 -2.47 4.59 9.12
CA LEU A 49 -3.65 4.53 8.26
C LEU A 49 -3.36 5.34 6.99
N PHE A 50 -3.65 4.75 5.84
CA PHE A 50 -3.28 5.32 4.55
C PHE A 50 -4.49 5.39 3.63
N PHE A 51 -4.69 6.55 3.02
CA PHE A 51 -5.73 6.79 2.03
C PHE A 51 -5.02 6.95 0.68
N PRO A 52 -4.97 5.91 -0.14
CA PRO A 52 -4.22 5.98 -1.40
C PRO A 52 -4.86 6.95 -2.38
N GLY A 53 -4.01 7.71 -3.02
CA GLY A 53 -4.40 8.58 -4.11
C GLY A 53 -3.97 8.00 -5.45
N SER A 54 -3.98 8.84 -6.48
CA SER A 54 -3.63 8.42 -7.84
C SER A 54 -2.17 8.01 -7.99
N ASP A 55 -1.32 8.40 -7.04
CA ASP A 55 0.10 8.07 -7.08
C ASP A 55 0.40 6.69 -6.49
N ALA A 56 -0.59 6.05 -5.90
CA ALA A 56 -0.40 4.77 -5.23
C ALA A 56 -0.85 3.62 -6.13
N THR A 57 -0.09 2.53 -6.07
CA THR A 57 -0.45 1.29 -6.76
C THR A 57 -0.39 0.14 -5.78
N VAL A 58 -1.16 -0.91 -6.06
CA VAL A 58 -1.20 -2.11 -5.24
C VAL A 58 -0.56 -3.25 -6.01
N GLU A 59 0.37 -3.94 -5.37
CA GLU A 59 0.96 -5.16 -5.89
C GLU A 59 0.45 -6.33 -5.07
N HIS A 60 -0.16 -7.30 -5.71
CA HIS A 60 -0.73 -8.47 -5.05
C HIS A 60 0.35 -9.53 -4.90
N LEU A 61 1.13 -9.40 -3.84
CA LEU A 61 2.24 -10.31 -3.59
C LEU A 61 1.75 -11.54 -2.84
N GLY A 62 2.43 -12.66 -3.09
CA GLY A 62 2.09 -13.91 -2.42
C GLY A 62 0.85 -14.59 -2.99
N ARG A 63 0.30 -14.07 -4.05
CA ARG A 63 -0.85 -14.62 -4.71
C ARG A 63 -0.50 -15.04 -6.12
N ALA A 64 0.42 -15.94 -6.21
CA ALA A 64 0.86 -16.43 -7.51
C ALA A 64 -0.35 -16.91 -8.32
N ALA A 65 -0.41 -16.51 -9.56
CA ALA A 65 -1.46 -16.91 -10.46
C ALA A 65 -2.86 -16.39 -10.11
N SER A 66 -2.96 -15.58 -9.13
CA SER A 66 -4.26 -15.01 -8.79
C SER A 66 -4.41 -13.65 -9.43
#